data_97f8aff7d5133dac522c01888238f1a7
#
_entry.id   97f8aff7d5133dac522c01888238f1a7
#
_cell.length_a   1.000
_cell.length_b   1.000
_cell.length_c   1.000
_cell.angle_alpha   90.00
_cell.angle_beta   90.00
_cell.angle_gamma   90.00
#
_symmetry.space_group_name_H-M   'P 1'
#
loop_
_entity.id
_entity.type
_entity.pdbx_description
1 polymer ?
#
loop_
_entity_poly.entity_id
_entity_poly.type
_entity_poly.pdbx_seq_one_letter_code
_entity_poly.pdbx_strand_id
1 'polypeptide(L)'
;TDQINQKDKRFLMMVIHINVPYAMLRERLRFAIENRVHPEIYFSGEDLDACVEKDAQELADALHQHHLETTLHGPFMDLSPGGVDRRVKEVTTDRFLKTIALGRHFKPKAIVFHPGYEKWKFDGDVNLWLKSSLETWRPLVKEAEEFGLTLAIENVFEETPDSLRALLEEIDSPRFRLCFDTGHHHVFSRASLPQWLETLGRFLVEVHLHDNHREMDEHLPL
;
A
#
# COMPACT_ATOMS: atom_id res chain seq x y z
N THR A 1 37.08 12.08 -25.06
CA THR A 1 35.97 12.11 -26.02
C THR A 1 34.92 11.15 -25.57
N ASP A 2 33.96 11.73 -24.80
CA ASP A 2 32.91 11.03 -24.10
C ASP A 2 31.77 10.65 -25.07
N GLN A 3 31.67 9.39 -25.40
CA GLN A 3 30.42 8.84 -25.88
C GLN A 3 29.69 8.24 -24.66
N ILE A 4 29.04 9.07 -23.87
CA ILE A 4 28.04 8.62 -22.93
C ILE A 4 26.86 8.13 -23.74
N ASN A 5 26.64 6.83 -23.63
CA ASN A 5 25.63 6.04 -24.31
C ASN A 5 24.24 6.60 -24.07
N GLN A 6 23.56 7.08 -25.12
CA GLN A 6 22.22 7.69 -25.06
C GLN A 6 21.08 6.70 -24.68
N LYS A 7 21.41 5.46 -24.36
CA LYS A 7 20.42 4.42 -24.03
C LYS A 7 19.96 4.38 -22.56
N ASP A 8 20.65 5.07 -21.65
CA ASP A 8 20.35 5.00 -20.21
C ASP A 8 19.65 6.24 -19.64
N LYS A 9 19.16 7.15 -20.48
CA LYS A 9 18.29 8.26 -20.05
C LYS A 9 16.81 7.89 -20.05
N ARG A 10 16.42 6.71 -19.59
CA ARG A 10 15.16 6.56 -18.91
C ARG A 10 15.37 7.05 -17.48
N PHE A 11 15.38 8.36 -17.29
CA PHE A 11 14.95 8.92 -16.03
C PHE A 11 13.55 8.33 -15.82
N LEU A 12 13.41 7.33 -14.96
CA LEU A 12 12.13 7.02 -14.37
C LEU A 12 11.67 8.36 -13.79
N MET A 13 10.73 9.00 -14.44
CA MET A 13 10.08 10.17 -13.86
C MET A 13 9.33 9.61 -12.65
N MET A 14 9.91 9.79 -11.48
CA MET A 14 9.26 9.45 -10.22
C MET A 14 8.07 10.37 -10.07
N VAL A 15 6.89 9.79 -10.01
CA VAL A 15 5.66 10.54 -9.74
C VAL A 15 5.47 10.58 -8.23
N ILE A 16 5.26 11.78 -7.70
CA ILE A 16 4.95 11.98 -6.29
C ILE A 16 3.44 11.92 -6.14
N HIS A 17 2.96 10.98 -5.32
CA HIS A 17 1.56 10.89 -4.94
C HIS A 17 1.36 11.57 -3.58
N ILE A 18 0.23 12.22 -3.40
CA ILE A 18 -0.16 12.85 -2.14
C ILE A 18 -1.30 12.03 -1.55
N ASN A 19 -1.13 11.58 -0.32
CA ASN A 19 -2.20 10.86 0.40
C ASN A 19 -3.39 11.79 0.64
N VAL A 20 -4.56 11.36 0.16
CA VAL A 20 -5.81 12.12 0.27
C VAL A 20 -6.96 11.16 0.57
N PRO A 21 -7.74 11.39 1.65
CA PRO A 21 -8.96 10.64 1.90
C PRO A 21 -9.94 10.73 0.72
N TYR A 22 -10.60 9.63 0.39
CA TYR A 22 -11.54 9.54 -0.74
C TYR A 22 -12.61 10.63 -0.71
N ALA A 23 -13.25 10.85 0.43
CA ALA A 23 -14.26 11.89 0.58
C ALA A 23 -13.71 13.29 0.29
N MET A 24 -12.51 13.60 0.80
CA MET A 24 -11.84 14.88 0.57
C MET A 24 -11.48 15.06 -0.91
N LEU A 25 -10.98 14.02 -1.58
CA LEU A 25 -10.63 14.11 -3.00
C LEU A 25 -11.87 14.42 -3.86
N ARG A 26 -13.03 13.82 -3.55
CA ARG A 26 -14.29 14.14 -4.25
C ARG A 26 -14.67 15.62 -4.12
N GLU A 27 -14.55 16.18 -2.92
CA GLU A 27 -14.83 17.59 -2.68
C GLU A 27 -13.79 18.53 -3.32
N ARG A 28 -12.54 18.08 -3.41
CA ARG A 28 -11.39 18.88 -3.88
C ARG A 28 -10.88 18.47 -5.26
N LEU A 29 -11.67 17.70 -6.03
CA LEU A 29 -11.24 17.18 -7.34
C LEU A 29 -10.74 18.30 -8.28
N ARG A 30 -11.47 19.42 -8.32
CA ARG A 30 -11.05 20.57 -9.13
C ARG A 30 -9.67 21.10 -8.73
N PHE A 31 -9.40 21.22 -7.43
CA PHE A 31 -8.09 21.62 -6.92
C PHE A 31 -7.00 20.62 -7.33
N ALA A 32 -7.25 19.33 -7.19
CA ALA A 32 -6.29 18.29 -7.59
C ALA A 32 -5.96 18.38 -9.08
N ILE A 33 -6.96 18.60 -9.92
CA ILE A 33 -6.78 18.75 -11.36
C ILE A 33 -5.99 20.03 -11.70
N GLU A 34 -6.40 21.19 -11.18
CA GLU A 34 -5.76 22.48 -11.46
C GLU A 34 -4.29 22.53 -11.01
N ASN A 35 -3.96 21.82 -9.92
CA ASN A 35 -2.60 21.77 -9.35
C ASN A 35 -1.82 20.52 -9.77
N ARG A 36 -2.38 19.65 -10.64
CA ARG A 36 -1.76 18.41 -11.11
C ARG A 36 -1.32 17.49 -9.96
N VAL A 37 -2.15 17.38 -8.92
CA VAL A 37 -1.89 16.49 -7.79
C VAL A 37 -2.20 15.05 -8.22
N HIS A 38 -1.22 14.18 -8.15
CA HIS A 38 -1.40 12.74 -8.29
C HIS A 38 -1.80 12.19 -6.93
N PRO A 39 -3.02 11.67 -6.74
CA PRO A 39 -3.44 11.25 -5.42
C PRO A 39 -3.03 9.81 -5.11
N GLU A 40 -2.59 9.57 -3.87
CA GLU A 40 -2.80 8.30 -3.22
C GLU A 40 -4.14 8.38 -2.51
N ILE A 41 -5.12 7.59 -2.96
CA ILE A 41 -6.49 7.68 -2.45
C ILE A 41 -6.66 6.72 -1.28
N TYR A 42 -6.79 7.26 -0.07
CA TYR A 42 -7.09 6.49 1.12
C TYR A 42 -8.58 6.22 1.25
N PHE A 43 -8.94 4.96 1.39
CA PHE A 43 -10.29 4.51 1.69
C PHE A 43 -10.39 4.05 3.14
N SER A 44 -11.18 4.72 3.94
CA SER A 44 -11.56 4.23 5.27
C SER A 44 -12.62 3.11 5.16
N GLY A 45 -12.90 2.44 6.26
CA GLY A 45 -14.02 1.49 6.32
C GLY A 45 -15.37 2.17 6.03
N GLU A 46 -15.56 3.40 6.52
CA GLU A 46 -16.77 4.20 6.27
C GLU A 46 -16.87 4.62 4.79
N ASP A 47 -15.75 5.02 4.17
CA ASP A 47 -15.74 5.33 2.75
C ASP A 47 -16.18 4.13 1.91
N LEU A 48 -15.68 2.92 2.22
CA LEU A 48 -16.06 1.70 1.51
C LEU A 48 -17.53 1.31 1.70
N ASP A 49 -18.13 1.63 2.84
CA ASP A 49 -19.56 1.37 3.09
C ASP A 49 -20.45 2.41 2.39
N ALA A 50 -19.99 3.64 2.30
CA ALA A 50 -20.73 4.74 1.68
C ALA A 50 -20.47 4.88 0.16
N CYS A 51 -19.41 4.25 -0.36
CA CYS A 51 -18.98 4.41 -1.74
C CYS A 51 -20.02 3.85 -2.72
N VAL A 52 -20.51 4.70 -3.59
CA VAL A 52 -21.32 4.31 -4.74
C VAL A 52 -20.37 4.06 -5.91
N GLU A 53 -20.43 2.87 -6.50
CA GLU A 53 -19.53 2.46 -7.58
C GLU A 53 -19.50 3.46 -8.74
N LYS A 54 -20.65 4.03 -9.10
CA LYS A 54 -20.77 5.05 -10.13
C LYS A 54 -19.96 6.31 -9.80
N ASP A 55 -20.02 6.77 -8.55
CA ASP A 55 -19.27 7.97 -8.12
C ASP A 55 -17.74 7.73 -8.17
N ALA A 56 -17.31 6.52 -7.79
CA ALA A 56 -15.91 6.12 -7.90
C ALA A 56 -15.45 6.06 -9.36
N GLN A 57 -16.27 5.52 -10.25
CA GLN A 57 -15.99 5.49 -11.68
C GLN A 57 -15.87 6.92 -12.26
N GLU A 58 -16.83 7.80 -11.96
CA GLU A 58 -16.82 9.19 -12.45
C GLU A 58 -15.55 9.93 -11.95
N LEU A 59 -15.16 9.73 -10.69
CA LEU A 59 -13.93 10.28 -10.14
C LEU A 59 -12.69 9.74 -10.86
N ALA A 60 -12.61 8.43 -11.07
CA ALA A 60 -11.51 7.78 -11.78
C ALA A 60 -11.40 8.29 -13.22
N ASP A 61 -12.51 8.41 -13.94
CA ASP A 61 -12.56 8.90 -15.30
C ASP A 61 -12.05 10.35 -15.38
N ALA A 62 -12.44 11.20 -14.43
CA ALA A 62 -11.95 12.58 -14.35
C ALA A 62 -10.44 12.65 -14.13
N LEU A 63 -9.89 11.84 -13.22
CA LEU A 63 -8.44 11.76 -12.99
C LEU A 63 -7.70 11.28 -14.24
N HIS A 64 -8.20 10.24 -14.90
CA HIS A 64 -7.62 9.71 -16.15
C HIS A 64 -7.65 10.73 -17.29
N GLN A 65 -8.77 11.45 -17.48
CA GLN A 65 -8.89 12.50 -18.50
C GLN A 65 -7.85 13.61 -18.33
N HIS A 66 -7.45 13.89 -17.10
CA HIS A 66 -6.43 14.88 -16.78
C HIS A 66 -5.01 14.28 -16.63
N HIS A 67 -4.82 13.00 -16.98
CA HIS A 67 -3.56 12.28 -16.90
C HIS A 67 -2.94 12.31 -15.49
N LEU A 68 -3.77 12.23 -14.46
CA LEU A 68 -3.33 12.08 -13.07
C LEU A 68 -3.22 10.60 -12.75
N GLU A 69 -2.00 10.17 -12.41
CA GLU A 69 -1.76 8.81 -11.94
C GLU A 69 -2.23 8.66 -10.50
N THR A 70 -2.62 7.46 -10.11
CA THR A 70 -3.10 7.18 -8.75
C THR A 70 -2.38 6.00 -8.15
N THR A 71 -2.26 6.00 -6.83
CA THR A 71 -2.16 4.82 -5.99
C THR A 71 -3.37 4.77 -5.06
N LEU A 72 -3.67 3.62 -4.49
CA LEU A 72 -4.73 3.48 -3.49
C LEU A 72 -4.14 3.01 -2.18
N HIS A 73 -4.70 3.45 -1.08
CA HIS A 73 -4.43 2.92 0.24
C HIS A 73 -5.72 2.33 0.82
N GLY A 74 -5.70 1.04 1.11
CA GLY A 74 -6.83 0.35 1.73
C GLY A 74 -7.00 0.71 3.21
N PRO A 75 -8.15 0.39 3.80
CA PRO A 75 -8.37 0.59 5.23
C PRO A 75 -7.44 -0.30 6.05
N PHE A 76 -7.02 0.18 7.20
CA PHE A 76 -6.10 -0.53 8.08
C PHE A 76 -6.57 -0.55 9.55
N MET A 77 -7.31 0.47 10.00
CA MET A 77 -7.79 0.55 11.37
C MET A 77 -8.64 -0.67 11.74
N ASP A 78 -8.29 -1.32 12.85
CA ASP A 78 -8.94 -2.52 13.39
C ASP A 78 -8.93 -3.76 12.47
N LEU A 79 -8.20 -3.72 11.35
CA LEU A 79 -8.09 -4.82 10.41
C LEU A 79 -6.84 -5.67 10.68
N SER A 80 -6.97 -6.96 10.45
CA SER A 80 -5.88 -7.90 10.72
C SER A 80 -5.88 -9.05 9.72
N PRO A 81 -5.17 -8.93 8.59
CA PRO A 81 -5.11 -10.01 7.60
C PRO A 81 -4.45 -11.28 8.14
N GLY A 82 -3.56 -11.16 9.14
CA GLY A 82 -2.98 -12.28 9.88
C GLY A 82 -3.74 -12.65 11.14
N GLY A 83 -4.92 -12.09 11.38
CA GLY A 83 -5.71 -12.36 12.58
C GLY A 83 -6.12 -13.84 12.72
N VAL A 84 -6.09 -14.37 13.95
CA VAL A 84 -6.47 -15.77 14.22
C VAL A 84 -7.98 -15.93 14.37
N ASP A 85 -8.70 -14.87 14.74
CA ASP A 85 -10.15 -14.90 14.79
C ASP A 85 -10.73 -14.87 13.39
N ARG A 86 -11.61 -15.87 13.10
CA ARG A 86 -12.22 -16.02 11.78
C ARG A 86 -13.05 -14.79 11.37
N ARG A 87 -13.78 -14.19 12.30
CA ARG A 87 -14.65 -13.04 11.98
C ARG A 87 -13.83 -11.78 11.69
N VAL A 88 -12.73 -11.58 12.39
CA VAL A 88 -11.79 -10.48 12.10
C VAL A 88 -11.20 -10.64 10.70
N LYS A 89 -10.79 -11.86 10.33
CA LYS A 89 -10.31 -12.15 8.96
C LYS A 89 -11.41 -11.93 7.90
N GLU A 90 -12.62 -12.38 8.16
CA GLU A 90 -13.76 -12.20 7.24
C GLU A 90 -14.01 -10.72 6.96
N VAL A 91 -14.06 -9.88 7.99
CA VAL A 91 -14.22 -8.42 7.82
C VAL A 91 -13.03 -7.81 7.08
N THR A 92 -11.81 -8.18 7.46
CA THR A 92 -10.60 -7.70 6.81
C THR A 92 -10.58 -8.05 5.32
N THR A 93 -10.90 -9.30 5.00
CA THR A 93 -10.96 -9.78 3.61
C THR A 93 -12.03 -9.03 2.81
N ASP A 94 -13.23 -8.83 3.36
CA ASP A 94 -14.30 -8.05 2.71
C ASP A 94 -13.84 -6.62 2.38
N ARG A 95 -13.22 -5.93 3.35
CA ARG A 95 -12.70 -4.57 3.15
C ARG A 95 -11.63 -4.53 2.05
N PHE A 96 -10.71 -5.48 2.04
CA PHE A 96 -9.64 -5.53 1.04
C PHE A 96 -10.18 -5.88 -0.35
N LEU A 97 -11.13 -6.81 -0.47
CA LEU A 97 -11.81 -7.11 -1.74
C LEU A 97 -12.56 -5.90 -2.29
N LYS A 98 -13.25 -5.13 -1.44
CA LYS A 98 -13.91 -3.88 -1.87
C LYS A 98 -12.90 -2.87 -2.41
N THR A 99 -11.75 -2.71 -1.75
CA THR A 99 -10.68 -1.82 -2.24
C THR A 99 -10.10 -2.29 -3.57
N ILE A 100 -9.86 -3.61 -3.72
CA ILE A 100 -9.38 -4.21 -4.98
C ILE A 100 -10.41 -3.98 -6.11
N ALA A 101 -11.71 -4.17 -5.81
CA ALA A 101 -12.78 -3.92 -6.78
C ALA A 101 -12.78 -2.46 -7.27
N LEU A 102 -12.60 -1.49 -6.38
CA LEU A 102 -12.44 -0.07 -6.76
C LEU A 102 -11.19 0.17 -7.61
N GLY A 103 -10.12 -0.57 -7.35
CA GLY A 103 -8.89 -0.52 -8.15
C GLY A 103 -9.12 -0.77 -9.65
N ARG A 104 -10.19 -1.48 -10.03
CA ARG A 104 -10.57 -1.71 -11.45
C ARG A 104 -10.92 -0.41 -12.17
N HIS A 105 -11.50 0.55 -11.47
CA HIS A 105 -11.86 1.86 -12.01
C HIS A 105 -10.65 2.79 -12.04
N PHE A 106 -9.94 2.90 -10.92
CA PHE A 106 -8.80 3.82 -10.78
C PHE A 106 -7.54 3.36 -11.51
N LYS A 107 -7.37 2.06 -11.78
CA LYS A 107 -6.17 1.45 -12.40
C LYS A 107 -4.87 1.97 -11.76
N PRO A 108 -4.75 1.87 -10.44
CA PRO A 108 -3.65 2.46 -9.69
C PRO A 108 -2.32 1.77 -10.01
N LYS A 109 -1.22 2.46 -9.75
CA LYS A 109 0.14 1.87 -9.83
C LYS A 109 0.34 0.77 -8.79
N ALA A 110 -0.18 0.98 -7.57
CA ALA A 110 -0.26 -0.01 -6.50
C ALA A 110 -1.49 0.23 -5.62
N ILE A 111 -1.88 -0.80 -4.88
CA ILE A 111 -2.86 -0.71 -3.79
C ILE A 111 -2.12 -1.11 -2.53
N VAL A 112 -1.93 -0.15 -1.63
CA VAL A 112 -1.20 -0.34 -0.37
C VAL A 112 -2.13 -0.91 0.70
N PHE A 113 -1.62 -1.87 1.46
CA PHE A 113 -2.29 -2.45 2.62
C PHE A 113 -1.28 -2.71 3.74
N HIS A 114 -1.75 -2.61 4.98
CA HIS A 114 -0.95 -3.01 6.14
C HIS A 114 -0.95 -4.54 6.33
N PRO A 115 0.18 -5.16 6.68
CA PRO A 115 0.29 -6.60 6.90
C PRO A 115 -0.35 -7.07 8.20
N GLY A 116 -0.61 -6.16 9.14
CA GLY A 116 -1.24 -6.44 10.42
C GLY A 116 -0.43 -7.30 11.38
N TYR A 117 0.91 -7.32 11.23
CA TYR A 117 1.78 -7.94 12.21
C TYR A 117 2.11 -6.95 13.33
N GLU A 118 1.85 -7.37 14.55
CA GLU A 118 2.27 -6.69 15.77
C GLU A 118 2.87 -7.73 16.71
N LYS A 119 4.14 -7.58 17.05
CA LYS A 119 4.87 -8.53 17.88
C LYS A 119 4.12 -8.92 19.17
N TRP A 120 3.56 -7.93 19.85
CA TRP A 120 2.86 -8.14 21.12
C TRP A 120 1.51 -8.84 20.94
N LYS A 121 0.82 -8.61 19.84
CA LYS A 121 -0.47 -9.20 19.51
C LYS A 121 -0.37 -10.72 19.24
N PHE A 122 0.76 -11.14 18.68
CA PHE A 122 1.03 -12.54 18.34
C PHE A 122 2.02 -13.21 19.31
N ASP A 123 2.33 -12.58 20.45
CA ASP A 123 3.32 -13.08 21.44
C ASP A 123 4.69 -13.44 20.80
N GLY A 124 5.07 -12.69 19.78
CA GLY A 124 6.29 -12.91 19.00
C GLY A 124 6.24 -14.10 18.03
N ASP A 125 5.13 -14.83 17.95
CA ASP A 125 4.99 -15.98 17.05
C ASP A 125 4.69 -15.51 15.60
N VAL A 126 5.76 -15.28 14.87
CA VAL A 126 5.70 -14.91 13.44
C VAL A 126 5.06 -16.02 12.60
N ASN A 127 5.25 -17.30 12.97
CA ASN A 127 4.70 -18.41 12.18
C ASN A 127 3.17 -18.49 12.31
N LEU A 128 2.63 -18.19 13.49
CA LEU A 128 1.18 -18.11 13.69
C LEU A 128 0.57 -17.01 12.80
N TRP A 129 1.17 -15.82 12.83
CA TRP A 129 0.75 -14.71 11.98
C TRP A 129 0.90 -15.04 10.49
N LEU A 130 2.05 -15.56 10.07
CA LEU A 130 2.33 -15.89 8.67
C LEU A 130 1.33 -16.91 8.11
N LYS A 131 1.10 -18.00 8.84
CA LYS A 131 0.12 -19.03 8.44
C LYS A 131 -1.26 -18.43 8.23
N SER A 132 -1.72 -17.61 9.15
CA SER A 132 -3.03 -16.96 9.06
C SER A 132 -3.07 -15.90 7.95
N SER A 133 -1.99 -15.15 7.75
CA SER A 133 -1.85 -14.16 6.67
C SER A 133 -1.93 -14.81 5.29
N LEU A 134 -1.28 -15.95 5.08
CA LEU A 134 -1.32 -16.66 3.81
C LEU A 134 -2.75 -17.08 3.41
N GLU A 135 -3.59 -17.45 4.39
CA GLU A 135 -5.00 -17.77 4.13
C GLU A 135 -5.79 -16.56 3.60
N THR A 136 -5.44 -15.36 4.04
CA THR A 136 -6.07 -14.11 3.62
C THR A 136 -5.48 -13.59 2.31
N TRP A 137 -4.14 -13.53 2.20
CA TRP A 137 -3.50 -12.87 1.07
C TRP A 137 -3.56 -13.67 -0.24
N ARG A 138 -3.46 -15.01 -0.21
CA ARG A 138 -3.47 -15.82 -1.44
C ARG A 138 -4.72 -15.59 -2.30
N PRO A 139 -5.96 -15.62 -1.77
CA PRO A 139 -7.15 -15.30 -2.57
C PRO A 139 -7.19 -13.83 -3.03
N LEU A 140 -6.74 -12.87 -2.20
CA LEU A 140 -6.70 -11.45 -2.58
C LEU A 140 -5.72 -11.18 -3.71
N VAL A 141 -4.54 -11.80 -3.66
CA VAL A 141 -3.54 -11.69 -4.73
C VAL A 141 -4.06 -12.28 -6.03
N LYS A 142 -4.73 -13.43 -5.97
CA LYS A 142 -5.36 -14.03 -7.15
C LYS A 142 -6.39 -13.10 -7.77
N GLU A 143 -7.26 -12.49 -6.97
CA GLU A 143 -8.24 -11.51 -7.44
C GLU A 143 -7.55 -10.30 -8.08
N ALA A 144 -6.50 -9.77 -7.46
CA ALA A 144 -5.72 -8.66 -8.01
C ALA A 144 -5.05 -9.03 -9.35
N GLU A 145 -4.51 -10.24 -9.47
CA GLU A 145 -3.91 -10.76 -10.72
C GLU A 145 -4.92 -10.80 -11.87
N GLU A 146 -6.15 -11.21 -11.60
CA GLU A 146 -7.22 -11.27 -12.62
C GLU A 146 -7.53 -9.88 -13.21
N PHE A 147 -7.33 -8.82 -12.43
CA PHE A 147 -7.51 -7.43 -12.89
C PHE A 147 -6.21 -6.72 -13.27
N GLY A 148 -5.07 -7.41 -13.22
CA GLY A 148 -3.76 -6.82 -13.51
C GLY A 148 -3.30 -5.78 -12.48
N LEU A 149 -3.89 -5.80 -11.27
CA LEU A 149 -3.57 -4.89 -10.17
C LEU A 149 -2.35 -5.39 -9.38
N THR A 150 -1.62 -4.48 -8.76
CA THR A 150 -0.50 -4.78 -7.87
C THR A 150 -0.89 -4.42 -6.45
N LEU A 151 -0.80 -5.37 -5.53
CA LEU A 151 -0.94 -5.14 -4.09
C LEU A 151 0.45 -4.89 -3.51
N ALA A 152 0.57 -3.90 -2.65
CA ALA A 152 1.81 -3.59 -1.93
C ALA A 152 1.55 -3.67 -0.43
N ILE A 153 2.33 -4.49 0.28
CA ILE A 153 2.28 -4.50 1.75
C ILE A 153 3.29 -3.50 2.30
N GLU A 154 2.83 -2.71 3.26
CA GLU A 154 3.62 -1.66 3.88
C GLU A 154 4.28 -2.17 5.17
N ASN A 155 5.54 -1.80 5.42
CA ASN A 155 6.13 -2.01 6.74
C ASN A 155 5.53 -1.01 7.74
N VAL A 156 5.03 -1.52 8.87
CA VAL A 156 4.46 -0.70 9.95
C VAL A 156 5.21 -0.94 11.26
N PHE A 157 4.89 -2.02 11.99
CA PHE A 157 5.44 -2.32 13.30
C PHE A 157 6.58 -3.35 13.28
N GLU A 158 7.06 -3.72 12.11
CA GLU A 158 8.10 -4.72 11.95
C GLU A 158 9.47 -4.18 12.42
N GLU A 159 10.02 -4.81 13.47
CA GLU A 159 11.35 -4.47 13.97
C GLU A 159 12.47 -4.86 12.98
N THR A 160 12.23 -5.87 12.15
CA THR A 160 13.16 -6.38 11.11
C THR A 160 12.38 -6.76 9.84
N PRO A 161 13.03 -6.87 8.68
CA PRO A 161 12.35 -7.22 7.43
C PRO A 161 11.89 -8.69 7.34
N ASP A 162 12.22 -9.54 8.30
CA ASP A 162 12.10 -11.00 8.16
C ASP A 162 10.66 -11.51 8.01
N SER A 163 9.71 -10.93 8.75
CA SER A 163 8.29 -11.32 8.66
C SER A 163 7.70 -10.99 7.31
N LEU A 164 7.96 -9.77 6.79
CA LEU A 164 7.50 -9.36 5.46
C LEU A 164 8.22 -10.16 4.36
N ARG A 165 9.51 -10.44 4.51
CA ARG A 165 10.24 -11.31 3.60
C ARG A 165 9.57 -12.67 3.49
N ALA A 166 9.29 -13.32 4.63
CA ALA A 166 8.64 -14.61 4.66
C ALA A 166 7.27 -14.58 3.94
N LEU A 167 6.46 -13.55 4.18
CA LEU A 167 5.16 -13.41 3.53
C LEU A 167 5.29 -13.19 2.02
N LEU A 168 6.19 -12.32 1.57
CA LEU A 168 6.40 -12.01 0.16
C LEU A 168 6.96 -13.23 -0.60
N GLU A 169 7.90 -13.97 -0.01
CA GLU A 169 8.48 -15.17 -0.60
C GLU A 169 7.49 -16.35 -0.66
N GLU A 170 6.65 -16.52 0.35
CA GLU A 170 5.62 -17.58 0.38
C GLU A 170 4.46 -17.32 -0.59
N ILE A 171 4.13 -16.07 -0.87
CA ILE A 171 3.14 -15.70 -1.90
C ILE A 171 3.74 -15.80 -3.30
N ASP A 172 4.99 -15.39 -3.48
CA ASP A 172 5.79 -15.47 -4.72
C ASP A 172 5.04 -14.98 -5.97
N SER A 173 4.37 -13.83 -5.89
CA SER A 173 3.64 -13.24 -7.01
C SER A 173 4.30 -11.94 -7.49
N PRO A 174 4.36 -11.71 -8.82
CA PRO A 174 4.78 -10.41 -9.36
C PRO A 174 3.80 -9.28 -9.03
N ARG A 175 2.61 -9.61 -8.54
CA ARG A 175 1.56 -8.65 -8.16
C ARG A 175 1.42 -8.46 -6.64
N PHE A 176 2.32 -9.09 -5.85
CA PHE A 176 2.36 -8.89 -4.41
C PHE A 176 3.73 -8.34 -4.03
N ARG A 177 3.79 -7.09 -3.65
CA ARG A 177 4.99 -6.28 -3.59
C ARG A 177 5.13 -5.55 -2.26
N LEU A 178 6.16 -4.72 -2.14
CA LEU A 178 6.46 -3.92 -0.95
C LEU A 178 6.17 -2.44 -1.24
N CYS A 179 5.46 -1.79 -0.32
CA CYS A 179 5.54 -0.37 -0.07
C CYS A 179 6.48 -0.17 1.13
N PHE A 180 7.53 0.62 0.97
CA PHE A 180 8.45 0.89 2.07
C PHE A 180 8.16 2.26 2.66
N ASP A 181 7.68 2.28 3.91
CA ASP A 181 7.47 3.50 4.66
C ASP A 181 8.71 3.85 5.50
N THR A 182 9.25 5.04 5.24
CA THR A 182 10.48 5.53 5.88
C THR A 182 10.24 6.04 7.29
N GLY A 183 9.06 6.58 7.57
CA GLY A 183 8.69 7.06 8.89
C GLY A 183 8.42 5.91 9.86
N HIS A 184 7.68 4.89 9.43
CA HIS A 184 7.50 3.66 10.20
C HIS A 184 8.83 2.96 10.49
N HIS A 185 9.71 2.86 9.47
CA HIS A 185 11.06 2.35 9.67
C HIS A 185 11.81 3.16 10.74
N HIS A 186 11.68 4.49 10.71
CA HIS A 186 12.37 5.36 11.67
C HIS A 186 11.90 5.15 13.12
N VAL A 187 10.58 4.92 13.33
CA VAL A 187 10.01 4.73 14.67
C VAL A 187 10.19 3.31 15.17
N PHE A 188 9.88 2.30 14.35
CA PHE A 188 9.64 0.94 14.83
C PHE A 188 10.80 -0.02 14.53
N SER A 189 11.62 0.26 13.50
CA SER A 189 12.65 -0.69 13.10
C SER A 189 13.90 -0.66 14.00
N ARG A 190 14.46 -1.85 14.23
CA ARG A 190 15.79 -2.05 14.82
C ARG A 190 16.84 -2.41 13.78
N ALA A 191 16.41 -2.80 12.58
CA ALA A 191 17.30 -3.08 11.47
C ALA A 191 17.60 -1.79 10.69
N SER A 192 18.81 -1.66 10.15
CA SER A 192 19.19 -0.49 9.37
C SER A 192 18.52 -0.46 7.99
N LEU A 193 18.38 0.72 7.40
CA LEU A 193 17.85 0.88 6.05
C LEU A 193 18.58 0.02 5.00
N PRO A 194 19.94 -0.07 4.99
CA PRO A 194 20.63 -0.99 4.09
C PRO A 194 20.19 -2.45 4.25
N GLN A 195 20.00 -2.95 5.48
CA GLN A 195 19.51 -4.32 5.71
C GLN A 195 18.10 -4.54 5.16
N TRP A 196 17.21 -3.55 5.30
CA TRP A 196 15.87 -3.59 4.72
C TRP A 196 15.93 -3.66 3.19
N LEU A 197 16.73 -2.79 2.56
CA LEU A 197 16.85 -2.74 1.11
C LEU A 197 17.56 -3.95 0.52
N GLU A 198 18.58 -4.50 1.19
CA GLU A 198 19.23 -5.74 0.79
C GLU A 198 18.27 -6.93 0.84
N THR A 199 17.38 -6.96 1.84
CA THR A 199 16.45 -8.07 2.06
C THR A 199 15.21 -7.96 1.16
N LEU A 200 14.61 -6.79 1.06
CA LEU A 200 13.29 -6.57 0.44
C LEU A 200 13.31 -5.69 -0.81
N GLY A 201 14.41 -5.04 -1.15
CA GLY A 201 14.47 -4.08 -2.25
C GLY A 201 14.01 -4.65 -3.60
N ARG A 202 14.16 -5.96 -3.83
CA ARG A 202 13.65 -6.63 -5.04
C ARG A 202 12.12 -6.63 -5.16
N PHE A 203 11.40 -6.41 -4.06
CA PHE A 203 9.94 -6.36 -4.02
C PHE A 203 9.40 -4.93 -4.06
N LEU A 204 10.27 -3.91 -3.94
CA LEU A 204 9.88 -2.51 -3.77
C LEU A 204 9.18 -1.97 -5.03
N VAL A 205 8.00 -1.38 -4.86
CA VAL A 205 7.23 -0.70 -5.91
C VAL A 205 6.79 0.70 -5.52
N GLU A 206 6.72 1.00 -4.22
CA GLU A 206 6.27 2.28 -3.68
C GLU A 206 7.04 2.63 -2.42
N VAL A 207 7.18 3.92 -2.14
CA VAL A 207 7.83 4.44 -0.94
C VAL A 207 6.94 5.50 -0.33
N HIS A 208 6.61 5.37 0.96
CA HIS A 208 5.98 6.43 1.72
C HIS A 208 7.06 7.26 2.42
N LEU A 209 6.87 8.57 2.37
CA LEU A 209 7.82 9.54 2.93
C LEU A 209 7.09 10.48 3.87
N HIS A 210 7.43 10.44 5.13
CA HIS A 210 7.07 11.43 6.14
C HIS A 210 8.13 11.46 7.24
N ASP A 211 8.16 12.51 8.03
CA ASP A 211 9.08 12.65 9.15
C ASP A 211 8.39 12.42 10.50
N ASN A 212 9.17 12.16 11.53
CA ASN A 212 8.73 12.00 12.91
C ASN A 212 9.89 12.15 13.89
N HIS A 213 9.57 12.28 15.18
CA HIS A 213 10.57 12.44 16.26
C HIS A 213 11.06 11.11 16.87
N ARG A 214 10.81 9.95 16.24
CA ARG A 214 11.13 8.60 16.74
C ARG A 214 10.32 8.12 17.95
N GLU A 215 9.35 8.86 18.37
CA GLU A 215 8.52 8.50 19.53
C GLU A 215 7.14 7.98 19.09
N MET A 216 6.61 8.59 18.05
CA MET A 216 5.29 8.30 17.50
C MET A 216 5.31 8.42 15.98
N ASP A 217 4.31 7.82 15.34
CA ASP A 217 4.07 7.94 13.91
C ASP A 217 3.31 9.25 13.61
N GLU A 218 4.04 10.38 13.62
CA GLU A 218 3.47 11.74 13.62
C GLU A 218 3.11 12.27 12.23
N HIS A 219 3.61 11.65 11.15
CA HIS A 219 3.41 12.11 9.77
C HIS A 219 3.76 13.59 9.56
N LEU A 220 4.91 14.02 10.07
CA LEU A 220 5.40 15.39 9.90
C LEU A 220 5.87 15.63 8.45
N PRO A 221 5.83 16.90 7.97
CA PRO A 221 6.44 17.28 6.69
C PRO A 221 7.94 16.96 6.67
N LEU A 222 8.45 16.65 5.47
CA LEU A 222 9.88 16.40 5.23
C LEU A 222 10.72 17.67 5.36
#